data_e537edeaca5b2205abbccddc8d9ae80b
#
_entry.id   e537edeaca5b2205abbccddc8d9ae80b
#
_cell.length_a   1.000
_cell.length_b   1.000
_cell.length_c   1.000
_cell.angle_alpha   90.00
_cell.angle_beta   90.00
_cell.angle_gamma   90.00
#
_symmetry.space_group_name_H-M   'P 1'
#
loop_
_entity.id
_entity.type
_entity.pdbx_description
1 polymer ?
#
loop_
_entity_poly.entity_id
_entity_poly.type
_entity_poly.pdbx_seq_one_letter_code
_entity_poly.pdbx_strand_id
1 'polypeptide(L)'
;MVKKRINALIEQKKSFLCVGLDPDVQKIPTLFLRMQDPITEFTKSVVNATSDIAIAYKPNFAFYEALGLKGLHALDALIHHLPKNVVTIADAKRADIGNTSRLYATAFFETWGFDAVTVPPYMGYDSIEPFLSYKEKLTLILCLTSNSGSRDFEERRLEGGKLLYEAVLEKALEWNQFENIGLVVGANRAEELKRLRALAQGLCFLIPGVGAQGGSLEDSVRYGADANAQSALINIGRAVIYPDGEFSSIDDFEKAVAKKADEYVAAMRLALEQSAV
;
A
#
# COMPACT_ATOMS: atom_id res chain seq x y z
N MET A 1 18.06 0.31 -1.60
CA MET A 1 16.84 -0.16 -2.32
C MET A 1 15.70 -0.35 -1.34
N VAL A 2 14.52 0.17 -1.67
CA VAL A 2 13.30 0.13 -0.82
C VAL A 2 12.93 -1.28 -0.40
N LYS A 3 12.96 -2.26 -1.30
CA LYS A 3 12.66 -3.67 -1.00
C LYS A 3 13.49 -4.23 0.17
N LYS A 4 14.81 -3.97 0.21
CA LYS A 4 15.67 -4.40 1.32
C LYS A 4 15.24 -3.75 2.64
N ARG A 5 14.82 -2.47 2.60
CA ARG A 5 14.30 -1.75 3.77
C ARG A 5 12.97 -2.34 4.25
N ILE A 6 12.05 -2.69 3.34
CA ILE A 6 10.81 -3.41 3.68
C ILE A 6 11.12 -4.69 4.45
N ASN A 7 12.00 -5.53 3.92
CA ASN A 7 12.35 -6.81 4.52
C ASN A 7 12.99 -6.65 5.91
N ALA A 8 13.91 -5.68 6.06
CA ALA A 8 14.51 -5.37 7.36
C ALA A 8 13.46 -4.88 8.39
N LEU A 9 12.49 -4.07 7.96
CA LEU A 9 11.40 -3.60 8.82
C LEU A 9 10.44 -4.74 9.22
N ILE A 10 10.12 -5.66 8.30
CA ILE A 10 9.33 -6.86 8.61
C ILE A 10 10.04 -7.69 9.69
N GLU A 11 11.33 -7.92 9.53
CA GLU A 11 12.12 -8.69 10.48
C GLU A 11 12.21 -8.00 11.85
N GLN A 12 12.47 -6.68 11.87
CA GLN A 12 12.61 -5.89 13.09
C GLN A 12 11.29 -5.77 13.86
N LYS A 13 10.20 -5.42 13.17
CA LYS A 13 8.89 -5.13 13.79
C LYS A 13 8.00 -6.36 13.90
N LYS A 14 8.35 -7.47 13.25
CA LYS A 14 7.51 -8.68 13.14
C LYS A 14 6.09 -8.34 12.67
N SER A 15 6.01 -7.53 11.62
CA SER A 15 4.77 -6.94 11.11
C SER A 15 4.86 -6.76 9.60
N PHE A 16 3.72 -6.92 8.92
CA PHE A 16 3.53 -6.57 7.51
C PHE A 16 2.65 -5.32 7.34
N LEU A 17 2.35 -4.63 8.44
CA LEU A 17 1.35 -3.57 8.48
C LEU A 17 1.78 -2.36 7.65
N CYS A 18 1.04 -2.13 6.57
CA CYS A 18 1.02 -0.88 5.83
C CYS A 18 -0.26 -0.12 6.20
N VAL A 19 -0.15 1.03 6.85
CA VAL A 19 -1.31 1.83 7.24
C VAL A 19 -1.76 2.69 6.05
N GLY A 20 -3.00 2.47 5.59
CA GLY A 20 -3.62 3.32 4.58
C GLY A 20 -4.11 4.62 5.19
N LEU A 21 -3.64 5.76 4.69
CA LEU A 21 -4.00 7.10 5.16
C LEU A 21 -5.02 7.72 4.19
N ASP A 22 -6.27 7.27 4.29
CA ASP A 22 -7.39 7.61 3.42
C ASP A 22 -8.42 8.48 4.18
N PRO A 23 -8.19 9.80 4.38
CA PRO A 23 -9.01 10.66 5.22
C PRO A 23 -10.35 11.02 4.55
N ASP A 24 -11.38 10.22 4.81
CA ASP A 24 -12.76 10.50 4.41
C ASP A 24 -13.35 11.56 5.36
N VAL A 25 -13.60 12.77 4.86
CA VAL A 25 -14.09 13.90 5.64
C VAL A 25 -15.39 13.56 6.39
N GLN A 26 -16.21 12.65 5.84
CA GLN A 26 -17.47 12.24 6.46
C GLN A 26 -17.28 11.30 7.66
N LYS A 27 -16.06 10.75 7.84
CA LYS A 27 -15.73 9.78 8.88
C LYS A 27 -14.73 10.28 9.90
N ILE A 28 -14.10 11.43 9.63
CA ILE A 28 -13.17 12.04 10.59
C ILE A 28 -13.92 12.34 11.90
N PRO A 29 -13.41 11.90 13.06
CA PRO A 29 -14.05 12.17 14.36
C PRO A 29 -14.26 13.66 14.59
N THR A 30 -15.40 14.01 15.21
CA THR A 30 -15.85 15.40 15.41
C THR A 30 -14.84 16.26 16.12
N LEU A 31 -14.00 15.66 16.98
CA LEU A 31 -12.93 16.39 17.69
C LEU A 31 -11.94 17.05 16.72
N PHE A 32 -11.60 16.40 15.60
CA PHE A 32 -10.69 16.96 14.59
C PHE A 32 -11.38 18.02 13.72
N LEU A 33 -12.69 17.85 13.44
CA LEU A 33 -13.45 18.81 12.61
C LEU A 33 -13.51 20.22 13.19
N ARG A 34 -13.22 20.38 14.48
CA ARG A 34 -13.14 21.68 15.17
C ARG A 34 -11.75 22.33 15.08
N MET A 35 -10.76 21.65 14.52
CA MET A 35 -9.38 22.14 14.38
C MET A 35 -9.23 22.97 13.10
N GLN A 36 -8.18 23.76 13.04
CA GLN A 36 -7.88 24.60 11.87
C GLN A 36 -7.63 23.78 10.60
N ASP A 37 -6.95 22.64 10.74
CA ASP A 37 -6.63 21.72 9.66
C ASP A 37 -7.00 20.27 10.06
N PRO A 38 -8.30 19.92 9.95
CA PRO A 38 -8.81 18.64 10.42
C PRO A 38 -8.11 17.42 9.82
N ILE A 39 -7.78 17.48 8.54
CA ILE A 39 -7.22 16.34 7.79
C ILE A 39 -5.78 16.10 8.23
N THR A 40 -5.00 17.14 8.31
CA THR A 40 -3.62 17.08 8.77
C THR A 40 -3.54 16.55 10.19
N GLU A 41 -4.34 17.09 11.11
CA GLU A 41 -4.30 16.68 12.51
C GLU A 41 -4.79 15.23 12.71
N PHE A 42 -5.85 14.84 12.00
CA PHE A 42 -6.33 13.45 11.99
C PHE A 42 -5.26 12.49 11.49
N THR A 43 -4.65 12.77 10.33
CA THR A 43 -3.67 11.85 9.72
C THR A 43 -2.37 11.80 10.52
N LYS A 44 -1.92 12.91 11.11
CA LYS A 44 -0.78 12.94 12.04
C LYS A 44 -1.03 12.11 13.28
N SER A 45 -2.22 12.21 13.89
CA SER A 45 -2.59 11.40 15.06
C SER A 45 -2.59 9.90 14.73
N VAL A 46 -3.07 9.50 13.53
CA VAL A 46 -2.96 8.11 13.09
C VAL A 46 -1.50 7.66 12.98
N VAL A 47 -0.63 8.50 12.43
CA VAL A 47 0.81 8.20 12.31
C VAL A 47 1.44 8.08 13.69
N ASN A 48 1.18 9.01 14.60
CA ASN A 48 1.69 8.97 15.99
C ASN A 48 1.31 7.65 16.67
N ALA A 49 0.05 7.25 16.54
CA ALA A 49 -0.50 6.04 17.16
C ALA A 49 0.08 4.73 16.60
N THR A 50 0.65 4.73 15.39
CA THR A 50 1.05 3.50 14.69
C THR A 50 2.53 3.42 14.34
N SER A 51 3.32 4.48 14.62
CA SER A 51 4.72 4.60 14.18
C SER A 51 5.64 3.48 14.67
N ASP A 52 5.36 2.90 15.82
CA ASP A 52 6.19 1.85 16.40
C ASP A 52 6.00 0.49 15.73
N ILE A 53 4.82 0.25 15.13
CA ILE A 53 4.45 -1.06 14.59
C ILE A 53 4.24 -1.08 13.07
N ALA A 54 3.85 0.04 12.46
CA ALA A 54 3.71 0.13 11.02
C ALA A 54 5.09 0.08 10.34
N ILE A 55 5.19 -0.67 9.23
CA ILE A 55 6.38 -0.71 8.38
C ILE A 55 6.27 0.22 7.19
N ALA A 56 5.04 0.58 6.81
CA ALA A 56 4.78 1.50 5.71
C ALA A 56 3.54 2.35 5.95
N TYR A 57 3.51 3.51 5.31
CA TYR A 57 2.32 4.37 5.20
C TYR A 57 1.98 4.61 3.73
N LYS A 58 0.69 4.54 3.43
CA LYS A 58 0.19 4.65 2.07
C LYS A 58 -0.97 5.66 1.97
N PRO A 59 -0.70 6.96 1.82
CA PRO A 59 -1.75 7.92 1.47
C PRO A 59 -2.29 7.61 0.07
N ASN A 60 -3.63 7.56 -0.05
CA ASN A 60 -4.32 7.47 -1.32
C ASN A 60 -4.61 8.87 -1.84
N PHE A 61 -3.99 9.23 -2.93
CA PHE A 61 -4.04 10.58 -3.51
C PHE A 61 -5.45 11.07 -3.80
N ALA A 62 -6.39 10.17 -4.14
CA ALA A 62 -7.77 10.57 -4.42
C ALA A 62 -8.45 11.32 -3.25
N PHE A 63 -8.15 10.95 -1.99
CA PHE A 63 -8.73 11.60 -0.82
C PHE A 63 -8.21 13.02 -0.62
N TYR A 64 -6.98 13.29 -1.04
CA TYR A 64 -6.36 14.60 -0.93
C TYR A 64 -6.66 15.47 -2.15
N GLU A 65 -6.55 14.93 -3.36
CA GLU A 65 -6.84 15.64 -4.61
C GLU A 65 -8.30 16.11 -4.69
N ALA A 66 -9.25 15.32 -4.17
CA ALA A 66 -10.67 15.70 -4.12
C ALA A 66 -10.94 16.98 -3.30
N LEU A 67 -10.02 17.37 -2.44
CA LEU A 67 -10.10 18.58 -1.60
C LEU A 67 -9.33 19.77 -2.19
N GLY A 68 -8.80 19.62 -3.40
CA GLY A 68 -8.02 20.65 -4.10
C GLY A 68 -6.76 21.05 -3.33
N LEU A 69 -6.42 22.32 -3.32
CA LEU A 69 -5.20 22.82 -2.68
C LEU A 69 -5.14 22.54 -1.18
N LYS A 70 -6.29 22.55 -0.48
CA LYS A 70 -6.31 22.21 0.95
C LYS A 70 -5.88 20.77 1.20
N GLY A 71 -6.35 19.84 0.39
CA GLY A 71 -5.94 18.44 0.50
C GLY A 71 -4.46 18.24 0.13
N LEU A 72 -3.95 18.92 -0.89
CA LEU A 72 -2.53 18.86 -1.26
C LEU A 72 -1.63 19.44 -0.16
N HIS A 73 -2.03 20.53 0.51
CA HIS A 73 -1.30 21.06 1.66
C HIS A 73 -1.32 20.06 2.84
N ALA A 74 -2.47 19.41 3.10
CA ALA A 74 -2.55 18.39 4.14
C ALA A 74 -1.65 17.17 3.82
N LEU A 75 -1.60 16.75 2.56
CA LEU A 75 -0.71 15.68 2.11
C LEU A 75 0.76 16.06 2.29
N ASP A 76 1.14 17.27 1.91
CA ASP A 76 2.51 17.76 2.08
C ASP A 76 2.92 17.79 3.57
N ALA A 77 2.05 18.34 4.42
CA ALA A 77 2.27 18.37 5.87
C ALA A 77 2.36 16.95 6.47
N LEU A 78 1.56 16.01 5.96
CA LEU A 78 1.62 14.61 6.35
C LEU A 78 2.95 13.97 5.97
N ILE A 79 3.41 14.14 4.72
CA ILE A 79 4.67 13.55 4.23
C ILE A 79 5.85 14.01 5.09
N HIS A 80 5.88 15.29 5.46
CA HIS A 80 6.91 15.84 6.35
C HIS A 80 6.82 15.32 7.80
N HIS A 81 5.65 14.83 8.23
CA HIS A 81 5.44 14.26 9.55
C HIS A 81 5.77 12.75 9.61
N LEU A 82 5.78 12.05 8.48
CA LEU A 82 6.05 10.60 8.46
C LEU A 82 7.43 10.28 9.03
N PRO A 83 7.55 9.22 9.87
CA PRO A 83 8.84 8.78 10.40
C PRO A 83 9.81 8.41 9.28
N LYS A 84 11.08 8.78 9.43
CA LYS A 84 12.11 8.50 8.41
C LYS A 84 12.49 7.01 8.29
N ASN A 85 12.15 6.23 9.29
CA ASN A 85 12.46 4.79 9.38
C ASN A 85 11.34 3.88 8.87
N VAL A 86 10.34 4.41 8.17
CA VAL A 86 9.26 3.64 7.55
C VAL A 86 9.30 3.79 6.02
N VAL A 87 8.55 2.96 5.31
CA VAL A 87 8.39 3.07 3.85
C VAL A 87 7.17 3.92 3.51
N THR A 88 7.31 4.83 2.56
CA THR A 88 6.22 5.70 2.11
C THR A 88 5.77 5.33 0.71
N ILE A 89 4.45 5.17 0.51
CA ILE A 89 3.87 4.69 -0.75
C ILE A 89 2.85 5.69 -1.26
N ALA A 90 3.10 6.29 -2.42
CA ALA A 90 2.10 7.08 -3.12
C ALA A 90 1.10 6.16 -3.81
N ASP A 91 -0.12 6.02 -3.26
CA ASP A 91 -1.19 5.31 -3.93
C ASP A 91 -1.90 6.26 -4.92
N ALA A 92 -1.25 6.47 -6.07
CA ALA A 92 -1.60 7.50 -7.04
C ALA A 92 -2.12 6.94 -8.37
N LYS A 93 -1.74 5.71 -8.71
CA LYS A 93 -2.16 5.02 -9.94
C LYS A 93 -1.99 5.89 -11.19
N ARG A 94 -0.80 6.51 -11.33
CA ARG A 94 -0.49 7.37 -12.49
C ARG A 94 0.00 6.53 -13.66
N ALA A 95 -0.49 6.89 -14.84
CA ALA A 95 -0.01 6.37 -16.11
C ALA A 95 -0.06 7.45 -17.17
N ASP A 96 1.00 7.54 -17.93
CA ASP A 96 1.13 8.37 -19.11
C ASP A 96 2.32 7.86 -19.94
N ILE A 97 2.66 8.50 -21.05
CA ILE A 97 3.76 8.10 -21.92
C ILE A 97 4.89 9.13 -21.94
N GLY A 98 6.09 8.66 -22.28
CA GLY A 98 7.24 9.50 -22.57
C GLY A 98 7.54 10.55 -21.51
N ASN A 99 7.59 11.81 -21.90
CA ASN A 99 7.94 12.92 -21.02
C ASN A 99 6.94 13.11 -19.86
N THR A 100 5.64 12.93 -20.09
CA THR A 100 4.61 13.10 -19.06
C THR A 100 4.77 12.04 -17.97
N SER A 101 5.01 10.77 -18.33
CA SER A 101 5.28 9.73 -17.35
C SER A 101 6.53 10.03 -16.52
N ARG A 102 7.57 10.59 -17.15
CA ARG A 102 8.80 11.03 -16.46
C ARG A 102 8.52 12.14 -15.44
N LEU A 103 7.67 13.11 -15.79
CA LEU A 103 7.28 14.17 -14.86
C LEU A 103 6.49 13.63 -13.67
N TYR A 104 5.66 12.61 -13.85
CA TYR A 104 5.02 11.91 -12.73
C TYR A 104 6.04 11.22 -11.84
N ALA A 105 7.01 10.51 -12.41
CA ALA A 105 8.06 9.86 -11.63
C ALA A 105 8.88 10.87 -10.81
N THR A 106 9.27 12.00 -11.42
CA THR A 106 9.92 13.13 -10.72
C THR A 106 9.06 13.67 -9.58
N ALA A 107 7.76 13.90 -9.81
CA ALA A 107 6.86 14.41 -8.78
C ALA A 107 6.81 13.49 -7.54
N PHE A 108 6.66 12.18 -7.75
CA PHE A 108 6.55 11.25 -6.62
C PHE A 108 7.89 10.96 -5.96
N PHE A 109 8.95 10.78 -6.71
CA PHE A 109 10.22 10.31 -6.16
C PHE A 109 11.18 11.42 -5.74
N GLU A 110 11.12 12.59 -6.39
CA GLU A 110 12.00 13.72 -6.08
C GLU A 110 11.24 14.80 -5.31
N THR A 111 10.12 15.30 -5.84
CA THR A 111 9.42 16.44 -5.25
C THR A 111 8.79 16.07 -3.91
N TRP A 112 8.00 14.98 -3.85
CA TRP A 112 7.40 14.50 -2.60
C TRP A 112 8.27 13.48 -1.86
N GLY A 113 9.28 12.91 -2.48
CA GLY A 113 10.24 12.03 -1.82
C GLY A 113 9.72 10.65 -1.44
N PHE A 114 8.60 10.18 -2.00
CA PHE A 114 8.09 8.84 -1.73
C PHE A 114 9.10 7.75 -2.06
N ASP A 115 9.00 6.63 -1.36
CA ASP A 115 9.80 5.43 -1.60
C ASP A 115 9.21 4.55 -2.69
N ALA A 116 7.88 4.53 -2.80
CA ALA A 116 7.17 3.71 -3.77
C ALA A 116 5.97 4.45 -4.36
N VAL A 117 5.53 4.03 -5.54
CA VAL A 117 4.33 4.54 -6.22
C VAL A 117 3.57 3.42 -6.89
N THR A 118 2.23 3.48 -6.89
CA THR A 118 1.38 2.55 -7.63
C THR A 118 1.17 3.04 -9.07
N VAL A 119 1.30 2.13 -10.05
CA VAL A 119 1.13 2.42 -11.48
C VAL A 119 0.31 1.33 -12.16
N PRO A 120 -0.62 1.66 -13.08
CA PRO A 120 -1.32 0.67 -13.90
C PRO A 120 -0.46 0.25 -15.11
N PRO A 121 -0.48 -1.03 -15.51
CA PRO A 121 0.37 -1.55 -16.59
C PRO A 121 -0.24 -1.41 -17.99
N TYR A 122 -1.49 -0.98 -18.11
CA TYR A 122 -2.27 -1.09 -19.35
C TYR A 122 -1.62 -0.43 -20.56
N MET A 123 -0.86 0.66 -20.36
CA MET A 123 -0.20 1.41 -21.45
C MET A 123 1.16 0.82 -21.85
N GLY A 124 1.64 -0.25 -21.19
CA GLY A 124 2.86 -0.95 -21.57
C GLY A 124 4.15 -0.41 -20.92
N TYR A 125 5.30 -0.93 -21.41
CA TYR A 125 6.60 -0.71 -20.79
C TYR A 125 7.04 0.76 -20.78
N ASP A 126 6.84 1.47 -21.86
CA ASP A 126 7.25 2.87 -22.01
C ASP A 126 6.52 3.84 -21.06
N SER A 127 5.36 3.42 -20.54
CA SER A 127 4.65 4.17 -19.49
C SER A 127 5.24 3.90 -18.10
N ILE A 128 5.87 2.75 -17.88
CA ILE A 128 6.40 2.30 -16.59
C ILE A 128 7.91 2.57 -16.47
N GLU A 129 8.66 2.47 -17.57
CA GLU A 129 10.12 2.64 -17.62
C GLU A 129 10.60 3.92 -16.89
N PRO A 130 9.96 5.09 -17.03
CA PRO A 130 10.39 6.28 -16.32
C PRO A 130 10.40 6.13 -14.78
N PHE A 131 9.51 5.33 -14.21
CA PHE A 131 9.52 5.00 -12.78
C PHE A 131 10.62 4.00 -12.45
N LEU A 132 10.89 3.01 -13.31
CA LEU A 132 11.92 2.00 -13.10
C LEU A 132 13.33 2.58 -13.19
N SER A 133 13.52 3.70 -13.86
CA SER A 133 14.81 4.40 -13.93
C SER A 133 15.32 4.86 -12.56
N TYR A 134 14.41 5.03 -11.57
CA TYR A 134 14.74 5.30 -10.16
C TYR A 134 15.04 3.99 -9.41
N LYS A 135 16.22 3.41 -9.64
CA LYS A 135 16.64 2.07 -9.16
C LYS A 135 16.53 1.87 -7.65
N GLU A 136 16.65 2.94 -6.84
CA GLU A 136 16.54 2.88 -5.38
C GLU A 136 15.08 2.94 -4.87
N LYS A 137 14.14 3.31 -5.74
CA LYS A 137 12.70 3.40 -5.45
C LYS A 137 11.98 2.10 -5.80
N LEU A 138 10.68 1.99 -5.49
CA LEU A 138 9.88 0.81 -5.79
C LEU A 138 8.66 1.18 -6.62
N THR A 139 8.47 0.52 -7.75
CA THR A 139 7.30 0.69 -8.62
C THR A 139 6.33 -0.46 -8.39
N LEU A 140 5.14 -0.16 -7.86
CA LEU A 140 4.10 -1.13 -7.54
C LEU A 140 3.09 -1.20 -8.68
N ILE A 141 3.19 -2.23 -9.52
CA ILE A 141 2.34 -2.43 -10.69
C ILE A 141 1.01 -3.08 -10.28
N LEU A 142 -0.12 -2.51 -10.71
CA LEU A 142 -1.43 -3.13 -10.53
C LEU A 142 -1.49 -4.44 -11.32
N CYS A 143 -1.73 -5.55 -10.62
CA CYS A 143 -1.74 -6.88 -11.23
C CYS A 143 -3.15 -7.50 -11.18
N LEU A 144 -3.67 -7.73 -9.96
CA LEU A 144 -5.03 -8.23 -9.77
C LEU A 144 -5.67 -7.50 -8.60
N THR A 145 -6.69 -6.70 -8.89
CA THR A 145 -7.33 -5.84 -7.91
C THR A 145 -8.52 -6.50 -7.21
N SER A 146 -8.91 -5.94 -6.05
CA SER A 146 -9.95 -6.52 -5.18
C SER A 146 -11.39 -6.20 -5.61
N ASN A 147 -11.58 -5.23 -6.49
CA ASN A 147 -12.91 -4.77 -6.93
C ASN A 147 -13.56 -5.74 -7.94
N SER A 148 -14.88 -5.73 -8.03
CA SER A 148 -15.63 -6.61 -8.95
C SER A 148 -15.34 -6.34 -10.42
N GLY A 149 -14.99 -5.09 -10.78
CA GLY A 149 -14.63 -4.68 -12.15
C GLY A 149 -13.31 -5.26 -12.66
N SER A 150 -12.51 -5.94 -11.81
CA SER A 150 -11.33 -6.68 -12.27
C SER A 150 -11.64 -7.70 -13.36
N ARG A 151 -12.87 -8.24 -13.35
CA ARG A 151 -13.36 -9.21 -14.36
C ARG A 151 -13.52 -8.62 -15.77
N ASP A 152 -13.62 -7.31 -15.88
CA ASP A 152 -13.78 -6.67 -17.18
C ASP A 152 -12.51 -6.75 -18.04
N PHE A 153 -11.33 -6.73 -17.38
CA PHE A 153 -10.02 -6.76 -18.02
C PHE A 153 -9.07 -7.76 -17.37
N GLU A 154 -8.76 -7.63 -16.10
CA GLU A 154 -7.68 -8.37 -15.44
C GLU A 154 -7.86 -9.90 -15.53
N GLU A 155 -9.12 -10.38 -15.43
CA GLU A 155 -9.48 -11.80 -15.52
C GLU A 155 -9.87 -12.25 -16.96
N ARG A 156 -9.65 -11.42 -17.98
CA ARG A 156 -9.90 -11.82 -19.38
C ARG A 156 -8.87 -12.83 -19.85
N ARG A 157 -9.36 -13.86 -20.57
CA ARG A 157 -8.49 -14.84 -21.22
C ARG A 157 -7.94 -14.26 -22.52
N LEU A 158 -6.62 -14.32 -22.61
CA LEU A 158 -5.89 -14.02 -23.83
C LEU A 158 -5.87 -15.23 -24.77
N GLU A 159 -5.43 -15.03 -25.99
CA GLU A 159 -5.12 -16.12 -26.91
C GLU A 159 -4.12 -17.08 -26.23
N GLY A 160 -4.38 -18.38 -26.30
CA GLY A 160 -3.61 -19.40 -25.57
C GLY A 160 -4.09 -19.67 -24.12
N GLY A 161 -5.16 -18.99 -23.65
CA GLY A 161 -5.89 -19.33 -22.41
C GLY A 161 -5.36 -18.69 -21.13
N LYS A 162 -4.24 -17.96 -21.18
CA LYS A 162 -3.68 -17.19 -20.06
C LYS A 162 -4.60 -16.03 -19.68
N LEU A 163 -4.69 -15.69 -18.40
CA LEU A 163 -5.43 -14.52 -17.95
C LEU A 163 -4.56 -13.23 -18.08
N LEU A 164 -5.20 -12.07 -18.29
CA LEU A 164 -4.45 -10.82 -18.48
C LEU A 164 -3.54 -10.50 -17.30
N TYR A 165 -4.00 -10.69 -16.05
CA TYR A 165 -3.16 -10.44 -14.88
C TYR A 165 -1.91 -11.36 -14.81
N GLU A 166 -1.98 -12.57 -15.38
CA GLU A 166 -0.83 -13.48 -15.49
C GLU A 166 0.19 -12.96 -16.52
N ALA A 167 -0.29 -12.38 -17.61
CA ALA A 167 0.57 -11.70 -18.57
C ALA A 167 1.23 -10.44 -17.97
N VAL A 168 0.51 -9.71 -17.11
CA VAL A 168 1.08 -8.58 -16.36
C VAL A 168 2.20 -9.06 -15.44
N LEU A 169 2.02 -10.16 -14.69
CA LEU A 169 3.07 -10.75 -13.87
C LEU A 169 4.31 -11.09 -14.70
N GLU A 170 4.14 -11.77 -15.84
CA GLU A 170 5.26 -12.16 -16.70
C GLU A 170 6.03 -10.93 -17.19
N LYS A 171 5.33 -9.89 -17.61
CA LYS A 171 5.97 -8.64 -18.02
C LYS A 171 6.66 -7.94 -16.85
N ALA A 172 6.06 -7.93 -15.68
CA ALA A 172 6.70 -7.38 -14.48
C ALA A 172 8.02 -8.11 -14.14
N LEU A 173 8.05 -9.44 -14.29
CA LEU A 173 9.28 -10.24 -14.09
C LEU A 173 10.34 -9.92 -15.16
N GLU A 174 9.94 -9.81 -16.44
CA GLU A 174 10.82 -9.44 -17.55
C GLU A 174 11.45 -8.04 -17.36
N TRP A 175 10.64 -7.07 -16.91
CA TRP A 175 11.05 -5.68 -16.72
C TRP A 175 11.85 -5.44 -15.43
N ASN A 176 11.86 -6.38 -14.49
CA ASN A 176 12.44 -6.21 -13.15
C ASN A 176 13.98 -6.34 -13.11
N GLN A 177 14.66 -5.73 -14.08
CA GLN A 177 16.12 -5.79 -14.20
C GLN A 177 16.86 -5.15 -13.02
N PHE A 178 16.26 -4.19 -12.34
CA PHE A 178 16.84 -3.47 -11.20
C PHE A 178 16.28 -3.92 -9.85
N GLU A 179 15.49 -5.00 -9.80
CA GLU A 179 14.84 -5.49 -8.57
C GLU A 179 13.97 -4.44 -7.86
N ASN A 180 13.37 -3.52 -8.62
CA ASN A 180 12.60 -2.39 -8.13
C ASN A 180 11.12 -2.40 -8.58
N ILE A 181 10.62 -3.56 -8.98
CA ILE A 181 9.21 -3.82 -9.22
C ILE A 181 8.59 -4.59 -8.06
N GLY A 182 7.36 -4.21 -7.70
CA GLY A 182 6.43 -4.97 -6.90
C GLY A 182 5.06 -5.04 -7.57
N LEU A 183 4.16 -5.85 -7.01
CA LEU A 183 2.80 -6.04 -7.54
C LEU A 183 1.75 -5.61 -6.52
N VAL A 184 0.63 -5.09 -7.01
CA VAL A 184 -0.58 -4.89 -6.20
C VAL A 184 -1.53 -6.06 -6.46
N VAL A 185 -1.86 -6.82 -5.40
CA VAL A 185 -2.74 -8.00 -5.47
C VAL A 185 -3.77 -7.93 -4.35
N GLY A 186 -5.05 -8.02 -4.67
CA GLY A 186 -6.14 -7.87 -3.69
C GLY A 186 -6.17 -8.98 -2.64
N ALA A 187 -6.42 -8.64 -1.39
CA ALA A 187 -6.51 -9.57 -0.26
C ALA A 187 -7.66 -10.59 -0.36
N ASN A 188 -8.69 -10.31 -1.16
CA ASN A 188 -9.82 -11.21 -1.40
C ASN A 188 -9.58 -12.21 -2.54
N ARG A 189 -8.34 -12.37 -2.98
CA ARG A 189 -7.86 -13.21 -4.10
C ARG A 189 -6.87 -14.27 -3.59
N ALA A 190 -7.26 -15.04 -2.57
CA ALA A 190 -6.36 -15.94 -1.85
C ALA A 190 -5.68 -16.98 -2.77
N GLU A 191 -6.46 -17.66 -3.63
CA GLU A 191 -5.92 -18.68 -4.53
C GLU A 191 -5.01 -18.06 -5.61
N GLU A 192 -5.41 -16.91 -6.17
CA GLU A 192 -4.58 -16.19 -7.14
C GLU A 192 -3.32 -15.62 -6.48
N LEU A 193 -3.44 -15.10 -5.24
CA LEU A 193 -2.31 -14.60 -4.47
C LEU A 193 -1.27 -15.71 -4.25
N LYS A 194 -1.72 -16.91 -3.83
CA LYS A 194 -0.88 -18.10 -3.68
C LYS A 194 -0.18 -18.45 -4.97
N ARG A 195 -0.92 -18.48 -6.09
CA ARG A 195 -0.36 -18.81 -7.41
C ARG A 195 0.62 -17.77 -7.90
N LEU A 196 0.30 -16.47 -7.77
CA LEU A 196 1.18 -15.37 -8.14
C LEU A 196 2.47 -15.39 -7.30
N ARG A 197 2.36 -15.64 -5.98
CA ARG A 197 3.54 -15.75 -5.10
C ARG A 197 4.46 -16.90 -5.51
N ALA A 198 3.91 -18.06 -5.87
CA ALA A 198 4.70 -19.21 -6.31
C ALA A 198 5.55 -18.86 -7.55
N LEU A 199 5.03 -18.03 -8.47
CA LEU A 199 5.71 -17.61 -9.69
C LEU A 199 6.64 -16.40 -9.49
N ALA A 200 6.37 -15.56 -8.48
CA ALA A 200 7.04 -14.28 -8.26
C ALA A 200 7.75 -14.23 -6.90
N GLN A 201 8.53 -15.27 -6.58
CA GLN A 201 9.34 -15.29 -5.36
C GLN A 201 10.25 -14.05 -5.33
N GLY A 202 10.20 -13.35 -4.21
CA GLY A 202 11.01 -12.16 -3.99
C GLY A 202 10.51 -10.86 -4.62
N LEU A 203 9.43 -10.80 -5.42
CA LEU A 203 8.75 -9.54 -5.72
C LEU A 203 8.00 -9.04 -4.47
N CYS A 204 8.06 -7.74 -4.22
CA CYS A 204 7.27 -7.15 -3.15
C CYS A 204 5.78 -7.12 -3.55
N PHE A 205 4.89 -7.66 -2.71
CA PHE A 205 3.45 -7.56 -2.91
C PHE A 205 2.85 -6.50 -1.97
N LEU A 206 2.12 -5.55 -2.54
CA LEU A 206 1.20 -4.69 -1.81
C LEU A 206 -0.19 -5.33 -1.87
N ILE A 207 -0.74 -5.66 -0.71
CA ILE A 207 -1.97 -6.45 -0.58
C ILE A 207 -3.05 -5.59 0.09
N PRO A 208 -3.85 -4.83 -0.68
CA PRO A 208 -4.96 -4.05 -0.15
C PRO A 208 -6.23 -4.89 -0.03
N GLY A 209 -7.16 -4.43 0.83
CA GLY A 209 -8.52 -4.98 0.91
C GLY A 209 -8.79 -5.90 2.09
N VAL A 210 -7.85 -6.03 3.03
CA VAL A 210 -8.09 -6.75 4.29
C VAL A 210 -9.17 -6.03 5.11
N GLY A 211 -10.10 -6.78 5.66
CA GLY A 211 -11.22 -6.29 6.46
C GLY A 211 -12.30 -5.63 5.61
N ALA A 212 -12.17 -4.37 5.30
CA ALA A 212 -13.21 -3.54 4.67
C ALA A 212 -13.69 -4.01 3.29
N GLN A 213 -12.93 -4.85 2.58
CA GLN A 213 -13.29 -5.42 1.27
C GLN A 213 -13.41 -6.96 1.32
N GLY A 214 -13.50 -7.54 2.54
CA GLY A 214 -13.71 -8.96 2.74
C GLY A 214 -12.46 -9.84 2.55
N GLY A 215 -11.27 -9.23 2.42
CA GLY A 215 -10.01 -9.97 2.35
C GLY A 215 -9.63 -10.60 3.68
N SER A 216 -9.14 -11.85 3.63
CA SER A 216 -8.62 -12.58 4.79
C SER A 216 -7.22 -12.07 5.14
N LEU A 217 -7.02 -11.72 6.42
CA LEU A 217 -5.69 -11.34 6.92
C LEU A 217 -4.75 -12.55 6.93
N GLU A 218 -5.25 -13.71 7.39
CA GLU A 218 -4.48 -14.95 7.47
C GLU A 218 -3.96 -15.37 6.09
N ASP A 219 -4.85 -15.40 5.08
CA ASP A 219 -4.45 -15.73 3.71
C ASP A 219 -3.50 -14.70 3.12
N SER A 220 -3.69 -13.42 3.44
CA SER A 220 -2.81 -12.34 3.00
C SER A 220 -1.39 -12.50 3.56
N VAL A 221 -1.24 -12.96 4.80
CA VAL A 221 0.07 -13.28 5.40
C VAL A 221 0.63 -14.57 4.79
N ARG A 222 -0.15 -15.65 4.83
CA ARG A 222 0.29 -16.98 4.39
C ARG A 222 0.72 -17.04 2.93
N TYR A 223 -0.05 -16.41 2.04
CA TYR A 223 0.18 -16.47 0.60
C TYR A 223 0.83 -15.21 0.04
N GLY A 224 0.81 -14.12 0.79
CA GLY A 224 1.42 -12.86 0.37
C GLY A 224 2.91 -12.76 0.66
N ALA A 225 3.39 -13.31 1.78
CA ALA A 225 4.80 -13.37 2.10
C ALA A 225 5.55 -14.38 1.20
N ASP A 226 6.83 -14.16 0.97
CA ASP A 226 7.70 -15.12 0.29
C ASP A 226 8.18 -16.22 1.24
N ALA A 227 8.97 -17.17 0.73
CA ALA A 227 9.48 -18.31 1.50
C ALA A 227 10.33 -17.91 2.74
N ASN A 228 10.81 -16.67 2.78
CA ASN A 228 11.55 -16.13 3.93
C ASN A 228 10.65 -15.31 4.87
N ALA A 229 9.33 -15.38 4.74
CA ALA A 229 8.37 -14.54 5.46
C ALA A 229 8.62 -13.04 5.26
N GLN A 230 8.94 -12.63 4.04
CA GLN A 230 9.31 -11.27 3.64
C GLN A 230 8.53 -10.83 2.39
N SER A 231 8.88 -9.66 1.84
CA SER A 231 8.40 -9.16 0.54
C SER A 231 6.88 -8.97 0.44
N ALA A 232 6.20 -8.65 1.55
CA ALA A 232 4.78 -8.32 1.58
C ALA A 232 4.51 -7.05 2.38
N LEU A 233 3.51 -6.29 1.95
CA LEU A 233 2.93 -5.13 2.62
C LEU A 233 1.42 -5.32 2.65
N ILE A 234 0.85 -5.56 3.82
CA ILE A 234 -0.59 -5.76 3.99
C ILE A 234 -1.22 -4.42 4.33
N ASN A 235 -1.94 -3.84 3.36
CA ASN A 235 -2.51 -2.52 3.53
C ASN A 235 -3.85 -2.59 4.25
N ILE A 236 -3.89 -1.99 5.45
CA ILE A 236 -5.08 -1.83 6.27
C ILE A 236 -5.30 -0.32 6.47
N GLY A 237 -6.38 0.20 5.93
CA GLY A 237 -6.76 1.61 6.03
C GLY A 237 -7.89 1.77 7.04
N ARG A 238 -9.13 1.85 6.54
CA ARG A 238 -10.34 2.20 7.30
C ARG A 238 -10.50 1.47 8.63
N ALA A 239 -10.16 0.20 8.69
CA ALA A 239 -10.31 -0.61 9.90
C ALA A 239 -9.32 -0.23 11.02
N VAL A 240 -8.24 0.45 10.70
CA VAL A 240 -7.27 0.98 11.68
C VAL A 240 -7.55 2.45 11.96
N ILE A 241 -7.73 3.28 10.91
CA ILE A 241 -7.77 4.73 11.07
C ILE A 241 -9.13 5.28 11.57
N TYR A 242 -10.19 4.44 11.52
CA TYR A 242 -11.52 4.79 12.03
C TYR A 242 -11.96 3.77 13.09
N PRO A 243 -11.34 3.76 14.29
CA PRO A 243 -11.80 2.91 15.38
C PRO A 243 -13.20 3.35 15.83
N ASP A 244 -14.01 2.38 16.25
CA ASP A 244 -15.34 2.65 16.79
C ASP A 244 -15.26 3.42 18.11
N GLY A 245 -16.19 4.33 18.34
CA GLY A 245 -16.34 5.10 19.58
C GLY A 245 -16.39 6.61 19.39
N GLU A 246 -16.68 7.29 20.48
CA GLU A 246 -16.56 8.75 20.61
C GLU A 246 -15.30 9.05 21.40
N PHE A 247 -14.53 10.05 20.97
CA PHE A 247 -13.24 10.40 21.57
C PHE A 247 -13.31 11.78 22.23
N SER A 248 -12.91 11.84 23.49
CA SER A 248 -12.89 13.08 24.27
C SER A 248 -11.62 13.89 24.03
N SER A 249 -10.54 13.25 23.58
CA SER A 249 -9.24 13.87 23.33
C SER A 249 -8.51 13.18 22.18
N ILE A 250 -7.45 13.83 21.68
CA ILE A 250 -6.53 13.22 20.69
C ILE A 250 -5.88 11.97 21.28
N ASP A 251 -5.46 12.01 22.53
CA ASP A 251 -4.83 10.87 23.21
C ASP A 251 -5.77 9.64 23.30
N ASP A 252 -7.07 9.85 23.57
CA ASP A 252 -8.06 8.78 23.55
C ASP A 252 -8.20 8.17 22.14
N PHE A 253 -8.21 9.02 21.11
CA PHE A 253 -8.25 8.58 19.72
C PHE A 253 -7.00 7.80 19.34
N GLU A 254 -5.81 8.32 19.64
CA GLU A 254 -4.52 7.68 19.36
C GLU A 254 -4.42 6.30 20.04
N LYS A 255 -4.86 6.17 21.30
CA LYS A 255 -4.92 4.89 22.01
C LYS A 255 -5.86 3.89 21.33
N ALA A 256 -7.00 4.34 20.83
CA ALA A 256 -7.94 3.47 20.10
C ALA A 256 -7.37 3.00 18.76
N VAL A 257 -6.72 3.88 18.01
CA VAL A 257 -6.02 3.56 16.75
C VAL A 257 -4.87 2.57 17.01
N ALA A 258 -4.03 2.84 18.02
CA ALA A 258 -2.92 1.97 18.40
C ALA A 258 -3.42 0.57 18.75
N LYS A 259 -4.47 0.46 19.57
CA LYS A 259 -5.09 -0.82 19.94
C LYS A 259 -5.56 -1.60 18.69
N LYS A 260 -6.22 -0.93 17.73
CA LYS A 260 -6.65 -1.57 16.49
C LYS A 260 -5.47 -2.05 15.65
N ALA A 261 -4.44 -1.27 15.53
CA ALA A 261 -3.24 -1.64 14.79
C ALA A 261 -2.52 -2.83 15.48
N ASP A 262 -2.42 -2.84 16.81
CA ASP A 262 -1.86 -3.95 17.59
C ASP A 262 -2.65 -5.25 17.40
N GLU A 263 -3.99 -5.20 17.39
CA GLU A 263 -4.85 -6.36 17.11
C GLU A 263 -4.51 -6.99 15.74
N TYR A 264 -4.32 -6.17 14.69
CA TYR A 264 -3.92 -6.65 13.37
C TYR A 264 -2.50 -7.22 13.35
N VAL A 265 -1.55 -6.57 14.00
CA VAL A 265 -0.16 -7.07 14.06
C VAL A 265 -0.08 -8.38 14.84
N ALA A 266 -0.81 -8.52 15.95
CA ALA A 266 -0.89 -9.77 16.69
C ALA A 266 -1.46 -10.91 15.83
N ALA A 267 -2.52 -10.63 15.06
CA ALA A 267 -3.10 -11.61 14.14
C ALA A 267 -2.14 -11.97 12.99
N MET A 268 -1.35 -11.02 12.46
CA MET A 268 -0.31 -11.30 11.46
C MET A 268 0.77 -12.25 12.02
N ARG A 269 1.21 -12.04 13.25
CA ARG A 269 2.21 -12.89 13.91
C ARG A 269 1.69 -14.32 14.11
N LEU A 270 0.44 -14.46 14.57
CA LEU A 270 -0.19 -15.76 14.72
C LEU A 270 -0.30 -16.51 13.38
N ALA A 271 -0.70 -15.79 12.30
CA ALA A 271 -0.78 -16.39 10.96
C ALA A 271 0.58 -16.86 10.43
N LEU A 272 1.67 -16.15 10.75
CA LEU A 272 3.03 -16.58 10.40
C LEU A 272 3.44 -17.85 11.14
N GLU A 273 3.19 -17.93 12.45
CA GLU A 273 3.51 -19.10 13.27
C GLU A 273 2.80 -20.35 12.74
N GLN A 274 1.53 -20.21 12.36
CA GLN A 274 0.74 -21.31 11.77
C GLN A 274 1.17 -21.72 10.36
N SER A 275 1.89 -20.85 9.65
CA SER A 275 2.41 -21.12 8.30
C SER A 275 3.77 -21.82 8.31
N ALA A 276 4.46 -21.83 9.45
CA ALA A 276 5.77 -22.46 9.64
C ALA A 276 5.70 -23.94 10.04
N VAL A 277 4.49 -24.46 10.25
CA VAL A 277 4.18 -25.89 10.54
C VAL A 277 3.70 -26.58 9.27
#